data_fbd2a5421930312e99336cc6d8a95016
#
_entry.id   fbd2a5421930312e99336cc6d8a95016
#
_cell.length_a   1.000
_cell.length_b   1.000
_cell.length_c   1.000
_cell.angle_alpha   90.00
_cell.angle_beta   90.00
_cell.angle_gamma   90.00
#
_symmetry.space_group_name_H-M   'P 1'
#
loop_
_entity.id
_entity.type
_entity.pdbx_description
1 polymer ?
#
loop_
_entity_poly.entity_id
_entity_poly.type
_entity_poly.pdbx_seq_one_letter_code
_entity_poly.pdbx_strand_id
1 'polypeptide(L)'
;MAEMFYDDDADLSVIQGRKVAVIGYGSQGHAHALNLRDSGVDVRVGLAEGSASRAKAEAEGLRVLSVADAVKEADVVVILTPDQVQRTVYAEQIKPNLKDGTTLVFGHGFNIRFDYITPESGSDVIMVAPKGPGHIVRREFVDGRGVPVLLAVEQDASGSAWDLVKSYGKAIGGLRAGGIKTTFPEETETDLFGEQAVLCGGMSQLVMYGFETLIEAGYQPEVAYFECLHELKLIVDLMIEGGIAKQRWSISDTAEYGDYVSGPRVISPEVKENMQQVLSDIRDGSFAQRFIDDQDAGAPEFKALREKGAKHPIEATGKELRKLMAWIKDTDSDYVEGSAARN
;
A
#
# COMPACT_ATOMS: atom_id res chain seq x y z
N MET A 1 -8.56 23.76 2.60
CA MET A 1 -8.73 22.32 2.87
C MET A 1 -8.70 21.61 1.54
N ALA A 2 -8.20 20.38 1.48
CA ALA A 2 -8.27 19.56 0.27
C ALA A 2 -9.74 19.32 -0.11
N GLU A 3 -9.99 19.13 -1.40
CA GLU A 3 -11.30 18.73 -1.90
C GLU A 3 -11.54 17.26 -1.52
N MET A 4 -12.68 16.99 -0.89
CA MET A 4 -13.06 15.67 -0.38
C MET A 4 -14.29 15.16 -1.11
N PHE A 5 -14.31 13.85 -1.37
CA PHE A 5 -15.44 13.15 -1.99
C PHE A 5 -15.94 12.04 -1.07
N TYR A 6 -17.24 11.85 -1.04
CA TYR A 6 -17.93 10.78 -0.31
C TYR A 6 -18.83 9.97 -1.25
N ASP A 7 -19.49 8.94 -0.75
CA ASP A 7 -20.35 8.06 -1.55
C ASP A 7 -21.41 8.81 -2.38
N ASP A 8 -21.96 9.90 -1.84
CA ASP A 8 -22.99 10.71 -2.53
C ASP A 8 -22.43 11.54 -3.68
N ASP A 9 -21.12 11.75 -3.74
CA ASP A 9 -20.44 12.49 -4.81
C ASP A 9 -20.11 11.62 -6.04
N ALA A 10 -20.45 10.33 -5.99
CA ALA A 10 -20.07 9.36 -7.02
C ALA A 10 -21.26 8.52 -7.50
N ASP A 11 -21.40 8.40 -8.83
CA ASP A 11 -22.32 7.48 -9.47
C ASP A 11 -21.65 6.13 -9.73
N LEU A 12 -22.10 5.09 -9.01
CA LEU A 12 -21.56 3.72 -9.13
C LEU A 12 -21.80 3.13 -10.53
N SER A 13 -22.86 3.55 -11.23
CA SER A 13 -23.23 3.02 -12.55
C SER A 13 -22.15 3.28 -13.61
N VAL A 14 -21.30 4.32 -13.44
CA VAL A 14 -20.23 4.65 -14.36
C VAL A 14 -19.22 3.50 -14.48
N ILE A 15 -18.78 2.93 -13.35
CA ILE A 15 -17.84 1.78 -13.35
C ILE A 15 -18.57 0.45 -13.59
N GLN A 16 -19.83 0.30 -13.16
CA GLN A 16 -20.62 -0.89 -13.43
C GLN A 16 -20.88 -1.10 -14.92
N GLY A 17 -20.92 -0.03 -15.70
CA GLY A 17 -21.04 -0.07 -17.17
C GLY A 17 -19.75 -0.46 -17.92
N ARG A 18 -18.66 -0.74 -17.21
CA ARG A 18 -17.34 -1.01 -17.78
C ARG A 18 -16.87 -2.44 -17.48
N LYS A 19 -16.07 -2.97 -18.42
CA LYS A 19 -15.31 -4.21 -18.21
C LYS A 19 -13.96 -3.87 -17.60
N VAL A 20 -13.69 -4.36 -16.40
CA VAL A 20 -12.47 -4.05 -15.64
C VAL A 20 -11.52 -5.22 -15.64
N ALA A 21 -10.28 -5.02 -16.08
CA ALA A 21 -9.18 -5.98 -15.92
C ALA A 21 -8.27 -5.54 -14.77
N VAL A 22 -8.17 -6.36 -13.74
CA VAL A 22 -7.20 -6.17 -12.64
C VAL A 22 -5.95 -6.98 -12.95
N ILE A 23 -4.84 -6.30 -13.21
CA ILE A 23 -3.57 -6.91 -13.55
C ILE A 23 -2.72 -7.06 -12.29
N GLY A 24 -2.53 -8.30 -11.86
CA GLY A 24 -1.94 -8.63 -10.57
C GLY A 24 -2.98 -9.01 -9.51
N TYR A 25 -2.61 -9.93 -8.61
CA TYR A 25 -3.48 -10.43 -7.54
C TYR A 25 -2.70 -10.54 -6.22
N GLY A 26 -1.89 -9.52 -5.94
CA GLY A 26 -1.26 -9.27 -4.65
C GLY A 26 -2.26 -8.69 -3.65
N SER A 27 -1.78 -8.11 -2.55
CA SER A 27 -2.62 -7.57 -1.48
C SER A 27 -3.69 -6.57 -2.00
N GLN A 28 -3.30 -5.59 -2.79
CA GLN A 28 -4.24 -4.62 -3.37
C GLN A 28 -5.08 -5.24 -4.48
N GLY A 29 -4.47 -6.01 -5.41
CA GLY A 29 -5.18 -6.65 -6.52
C GLY A 29 -6.31 -7.56 -6.07
N HIS A 30 -6.08 -8.35 -5.02
CA HIS A 30 -7.09 -9.18 -4.36
C HIS A 30 -8.26 -8.32 -3.82
N ALA A 31 -7.94 -7.27 -3.05
CA ALA A 31 -8.96 -6.40 -2.45
C ALA A 31 -9.79 -5.67 -3.52
N HIS A 32 -9.13 -5.04 -4.50
CA HIS A 32 -9.79 -4.31 -5.57
C HIS A 32 -10.69 -5.22 -6.41
N ALA A 33 -10.18 -6.38 -6.85
CA ALA A 33 -10.95 -7.32 -7.69
C ALA A 33 -12.22 -7.80 -6.98
N LEU A 34 -12.12 -8.17 -5.71
CA LEU A 34 -13.27 -8.65 -4.94
C LEU A 34 -14.25 -7.52 -4.61
N ASN A 35 -13.77 -6.35 -4.20
CA ASN A 35 -14.65 -5.22 -3.86
C ASN A 35 -15.40 -4.71 -5.10
N LEU A 36 -14.74 -4.62 -6.25
CA LEU A 36 -15.37 -4.28 -7.53
C LEU A 36 -16.45 -5.31 -7.90
N ARG A 37 -16.12 -6.60 -7.84
CA ARG A 37 -17.10 -7.67 -8.12
C ARG A 37 -18.31 -7.58 -7.20
N ASP A 38 -18.09 -7.44 -5.90
CA ASP A 38 -19.16 -7.35 -4.90
C ASP A 38 -19.99 -6.06 -5.03
N SER A 39 -19.43 -5.06 -5.73
CA SER A 39 -20.13 -3.83 -6.14
C SER A 39 -20.84 -3.95 -7.50
N GLY A 40 -20.88 -5.13 -8.09
CA GLY A 40 -21.60 -5.40 -9.34
C GLY A 40 -20.85 -5.02 -10.61
N VAL A 41 -19.54 -4.90 -10.56
CA VAL A 41 -18.67 -4.60 -11.73
C VAL A 41 -18.26 -5.88 -12.44
N ASP A 42 -18.21 -5.88 -13.77
CA ASP A 42 -17.70 -7.00 -14.59
C ASP A 42 -16.17 -7.04 -14.52
N VAL A 43 -15.63 -7.90 -13.63
CA VAL A 43 -14.21 -8.01 -13.33
C VAL A 43 -13.60 -9.27 -13.94
N ARG A 44 -12.41 -9.13 -14.52
CA ARG A 44 -11.48 -10.21 -14.83
C ARG A 44 -10.11 -9.92 -14.24
N VAL A 45 -9.37 -10.97 -13.89
CA VAL A 45 -8.01 -10.85 -13.35
C VAL A 45 -7.01 -11.31 -14.39
N GLY A 46 -6.04 -10.46 -14.70
CA GLY A 46 -4.94 -10.77 -15.63
C GLY A 46 -3.70 -11.24 -14.87
N LEU A 47 -3.27 -12.48 -15.08
CA LEU A 47 -2.10 -13.07 -14.41
C LEU A 47 -1.23 -13.85 -15.40
N ALA A 48 0.08 -13.91 -15.12
CA ALA A 48 0.99 -14.80 -15.83
C ALA A 48 0.54 -16.27 -15.68
N GLU A 49 0.83 -17.11 -16.68
CA GLU A 49 0.40 -18.53 -16.66
C GLU A 49 0.91 -19.31 -15.44
N GLY A 50 2.15 -19.05 -15.01
CA GLY A 50 2.77 -19.69 -13.84
C GLY A 50 2.48 -19.03 -12.49
N SER A 51 1.59 -18.04 -12.42
CA SER A 51 1.30 -17.33 -11.17
C SER A 51 0.59 -18.22 -10.14
N ALA A 52 1.16 -18.35 -8.95
CA ALA A 52 0.55 -19.05 -7.82
C ALA A 52 -0.82 -18.47 -7.41
N SER A 53 -1.05 -17.18 -7.69
CA SER A 53 -2.30 -16.51 -7.36
C SER A 53 -3.50 -16.90 -8.24
N ARG A 54 -3.28 -17.62 -9.37
CA ARG A 54 -4.37 -18.04 -10.26
C ARG A 54 -5.41 -18.89 -9.55
N ALA A 55 -4.95 -19.97 -8.92
CA ALA A 55 -5.83 -20.91 -8.22
C ALA A 55 -6.64 -20.22 -7.10
N LYS A 56 -6.01 -19.27 -6.41
CA LYS A 56 -6.69 -18.48 -5.37
C LYS A 56 -7.79 -17.59 -5.96
N ALA A 57 -7.49 -16.84 -7.01
CA ALA A 57 -8.47 -15.96 -7.65
C ALA A 57 -9.64 -16.75 -8.25
N GLU A 58 -9.39 -17.91 -8.85
CA GLU A 58 -10.41 -18.83 -9.37
C GLU A 58 -11.28 -19.42 -8.24
N ALA A 59 -10.68 -19.82 -7.11
CA ALA A 59 -11.40 -20.34 -5.96
C ALA A 59 -12.32 -19.28 -5.32
N GLU A 60 -11.98 -18.01 -5.44
CA GLU A 60 -12.79 -16.87 -5.01
C GLU A 60 -13.85 -16.46 -6.06
N GLY A 61 -14.00 -17.25 -7.14
CA GLY A 61 -15.03 -17.06 -8.16
C GLY A 61 -14.73 -15.96 -9.18
N LEU A 62 -13.47 -15.54 -9.32
CA LEU A 62 -13.06 -14.57 -10.32
C LEU A 62 -12.67 -15.27 -11.63
N ARG A 63 -12.94 -14.60 -12.74
CA ARG A 63 -12.50 -15.03 -14.07
C ARG A 63 -11.02 -14.66 -14.24
N VAL A 64 -10.15 -15.64 -14.42
CA VAL A 64 -8.70 -15.45 -14.56
C VAL A 64 -8.28 -15.72 -16.01
N LEU A 65 -7.56 -14.77 -16.59
CA LEU A 65 -7.06 -14.80 -17.96
C LEU A 65 -5.54 -14.57 -17.99
N SER A 66 -4.92 -14.66 -19.16
CA SER A 66 -3.61 -14.06 -19.39
C SER A 66 -3.72 -12.53 -19.30
N VAL A 67 -2.62 -11.84 -19.01
CA VAL A 67 -2.64 -10.36 -18.97
C VAL A 67 -3.13 -9.79 -20.30
N ALA A 68 -2.59 -10.27 -21.42
CA ALA A 68 -2.96 -9.82 -22.77
C ALA A 68 -4.45 -10.01 -23.06
N ASP A 69 -5.02 -11.19 -22.71
CA ASP A 69 -6.43 -11.44 -22.99
C ASP A 69 -7.36 -10.67 -22.06
N ALA A 70 -6.98 -10.47 -20.82
CA ALA A 70 -7.73 -9.61 -19.89
C ALA A 70 -7.80 -8.16 -20.42
N VAL A 71 -6.68 -7.64 -20.89
CA VAL A 71 -6.59 -6.27 -21.45
C VAL A 71 -7.41 -6.12 -22.73
N LYS A 72 -7.35 -7.08 -23.65
CA LYS A 72 -8.16 -7.04 -24.90
C LYS A 72 -9.66 -6.93 -24.64
N GLU A 73 -10.16 -7.46 -23.57
CA GLU A 73 -11.57 -7.41 -23.22
C GLU A 73 -11.96 -6.12 -22.48
N ALA A 74 -11.01 -5.50 -21.79
CA ALA A 74 -11.27 -4.44 -20.81
C ALA A 74 -11.52 -3.05 -21.45
N ASP A 75 -12.30 -2.26 -20.74
CA ASP A 75 -12.47 -0.82 -20.96
C ASP A 75 -11.66 -0.04 -19.93
N VAL A 76 -11.36 -0.68 -18.80
CA VAL A 76 -10.55 -0.15 -17.69
C VAL A 76 -9.51 -1.21 -17.29
N VAL A 77 -8.25 -0.84 -17.29
CA VAL A 77 -7.11 -1.70 -16.94
C VAL A 77 -6.47 -1.18 -15.65
N VAL A 78 -6.55 -1.96 -14.59
CA VAL A 78 -6.02 -1.62 -13.25
C VAL A 78 -4.69 -2.33 -13.06
N ILE A 79 -3.61 -1.58 -12.92
CA ILE A 79 -2.25 -2.11 -12.85
C ILE A 79 -1.83 -2.18 -11.38
N LEU A 80 -1.86 -3.39 -10.80
CA LEU A 80 -1.56 -3.68 -9.39
C LEU A 80 -0.49 -4.78 -9.23
N THR A 81 0.36 -4.95 -10.23
CA THR A 81 1.62 -5.69 -10.09
C THR A 81 2.63 -4.87 -9.30
N PRO A 82 3.69 -5.48 -8.73
CA PRO A 82 4.75 -4.73 -8.06
C PRO A 82 5.40 -3.69 -8.98
N ASP A 83 5.76 -2.54 -8.44
CA ASP A 83 6.21 -1.36 -9.21
C ASP A 83 7.36 -1.65 -10.17
N GLN A 84 8.34 -2.44 -9.74
CA GLN A 84 9.51 -2.77 -10.53
C GLN A 84 9.20 -3.60 -11.79
N VAL A 85 8.07 -4.31 -11.83
CA VAL A 85 7.68 -5.12 -13.00
C VAL A 85 6.62 -4.44 -13.86
N GLN A 86 5.96 -3.40 -13.38
CA GLN A 86 4.86 -2.73 -14.11
C GLN A 86 5.29 -2.25 -15.49
N ARG A 87 6.46 -1.62 -15.62
CA ARG A 87 6.98 -1.12 -16.91
C ARG A 87 7.13 -2.21 -17.96
N THR A 88 7.63 -3.40 -17.56
CA THR A 88 7.79 -4.55 -18.47
C THR A 88 6.44 -5.13 -18.85
N VAL A 89 5.57 -5.36 -17.85
CA VAL A 89 4.21 -5.87 -18.11
C VAL A 89 3.41 -4.89 -18.98
N TYR A 90 3.56 -3.59 -18.73
CA TYR A 90 2.92 -2.56 -19.54
C TYR A 90 3.40 -2.62 -20.99
N ALA A 91 4.72 -2.59 -21.23
CA ALA A 91 5.30 -2.55 -22.55
C ALA A 91 5.00 -3.82 -23.38
N GLU A 92 5.08 -5.00 -22.75
CA GLU A 92 5.00 -6.27 -23.45
C GLU A 92 3.57 -6.83 -23.57
N GLN A 93 2.72 -6.61 -22.56
CA GLN A 93 1.43 -7.29 -22.46
C GLN A 93 0.22 -6.36 -22.38
N ILE A 94 0.37 -5.13 -21.84
CA ILE A 94 -0.74 -4.20 -21.74
C ILE A 94 -0.81 -3.33 -22.99
N LYS A 95 0.18 -2.49 -23.24
CA LYS A 95 0.21 -1.51 -24.35
C LYS A 95 -0.16 -2.11 -25.70
N PRO A 96 0.37 -3.26 -26.15
CA PRO A 96 0.03 -3.85 -27.46
C PRO A 96 -1.41 -4.36 -27.57
N ASN A 97 -2.13 -4.47 -26.47
CA ASN A 97 -3.46 -5.06 -26.39
C ASN A 97 -4.54 -4.06 -25.92
N LEU A 98 -4.16 -2.80 -25.69
CA LEU A 98 -5.11 -1.74 -25.34
C LEU A 98 -6.06 -1.45 -26.51
N LYS A 99 -7.30 -1.16 -26.17
CA LYS A 99 -8.26 -0.58 -27.10
C LYS A 99 -8.17 0.95 -27.06
N ASP A 100 -8.61 1.60 -28.11
CA ASP A 100 -8.77 3.05 -28.11
C ASP A 100 -9.70 3.49 -26.98
N GLY A 101 -9.31 4.51 -26.24
CA GLY A 101 -10.09 5.05 -25.13
C GLY A 101 -10.08 4.18 -23.84
N THR A 102 -9.23 3.16 -23.75
CA THR A 102 -9.06 2.38 -22.50
C THR A 102 -8.51 3.28 -21.39
N THR A 103 -9.11 3.22 -20.22
CA THR A 103 -8.60 3.91 -19.03
C THR A 103 -7.56 3.05 -18.31
N LEU A 104 -6.45 3.66 -17.94
CA LEU A 104 -5.43 3.06 -17.06
C LEU A 104 -5.62 3.54 -15.63
N VAL A 105 -5.67 2.59 -14.69
CA VAL A 105 -5.84 2.87 -13.27
C VAL A 105 -4.62 2.37 -12.50
N PHE A 106 -4.08 3.21 -11.65
CA PHE A 106 -2.96 2.90 -10.79
C PHE A 106 -3.40 2.94 -9.31
N GLY A 107 -2.81 2.08 -8.50
CA GLY A 107 -2.99 2.08 -7.04
C GLY A 107 -1.94 2.91 -6.30
N HIS A 108 -0.87 3.28 -7.01
CA HIS A 108 0.26 4.10 -6.56
C HIS A 108 0.91 4.74 -7.79
N GLY A 109 1.40 5.97 -7.64
CA GLY A 109 1.82 6.77 -8.79
C GLY A 109 3.25 6.53 -9.28
N PHE A 110 4.04 5.61 -8.71
CA PHE A 110 5.48 5.43 -8.94
C PHE A 110 5.87 5.42 -10.42
N ASN A 111 5.27 4.54 -11.20
CA ASN A 111 5.65 4.36 -12.60
C ASN A 111 5.28 5.54 -13.52
N ILE A 112 4.27 6.32 -13.16
CA ILE A 112 3.88 7.55 -13.88
C ILE A 112 4.75 8.72 -13.41
N ARG A 113 4.92 8.89 -12.10
CA ARG A 113 5.68 10.01 -11.51
C ARG A 113 7.15 10.03 -11.95
N PHE A 114 7.74 8.85 -12.15
CA PHE A 114 9.15 8.70 -12.53
C PHE A 114 9.34 8.28 -14.00
N ASP A 115 8.33 8.45 -14.84
CA ASP A 115 8.36 8.22 -16.29
C ASP A 115 8.75 6.79 -16.73
N TYR A 116 8.58 5.78 -15.85
CA TYR A 116 8.79 4.37 -16.21
C TYR A 116 7.67 3.82 -17.11
N ILE A 117 6.49 4.43 -17.07
CA ILE A 117 5.38 4.18 -17.99
C ILE A 117 4.92 5.53 -18.56
N THR A 118 4.91 5.60 -19.89
CA THR A 118 4.33 6.73 -20.64
C THR A 118 3.08 6.24 -21.37
N PRO A 119 1.89 6.57 -20.86
CA PRO A 119 0.62 6.20 -21.48
C PRO A 119 0.41 6.88 -22.85
N GLU A 120 -0.41 6.24 -23.70
CA GLU A 120 -0.85 6.85 -24.95
C GLU A 120 -1.79 8.03 -24.71
N SER A 121 -1.70 9.07 -25.53
CA SER A 121 -2.48 10.31 -25.37
C SER A 121 -4.00 10.13 -25.44
N GLY A 122 -4.47 9.01 -26.02
CA GLY A 122 -5.89 8.67 -26.14
C GLY A 122 -6.49 7.95 -24.93
N SER A 123 -5.70 7.65 -23.90
CA SER A 123 -6.16 6.95 -22.69
C SER A 123 -6.40 7.95 -21.55
N ASP A 124 -7.42 7.70 -20.75
CA ASP A 124 -7.48 8.32 -19.42
C ASP A 124 -6.46 7.65 -18.51
N VAL A 125 -5.82 8.43 -17.65
CA VAL A 125 -4.87 7.93 -16.63
C VAL A 125 -5.31 8.44 -15.28
N ILE A 126 -5.75 7.51 -14.42
CA ILE A 126 -6.30 7.83 -13.12
C ILE A 126 -5.61 7.02 -12.01
N MET A 127 -5.71 7.50 -10.79
CA MET A 127 -5.21 6.82 -9.62
C MET A 127 -6.28 6.74 -8.54
N VAL A 128 -6.40 5.56 -7.94
CA VAL A 128 -7.17 5.33 -6.72
C VAL A 128 -6.26 4.59 -5.75
N ALA A 129 -5.70 5.32 -4.79
CA ALA A 129 -4.70 4.84 -3.85
C ALA A 129 -5.28 4.71 -2.43
N PRO A 130 -5.70 3.50 -1.99
CA PRO A 130 -6.14 3.29 -0.62
C PRO A 130 -4.99 3.51 0.36
N LYS A 131 -5.24 4.26 1.43
CA LYS A 131 -4.25 4.51 2.48
C LYS A 131 -4.30 3.41 3.56
N GLY A 132 -3.92 2.22 3.14
CA GLY A 132 -3.84 1.03 3.97
C GLY A 132 -3.54 -0.25 3.19
N PRO A 133 -3.06 -1.30 3.86
CA PRO A 133 -2.78 -2.59 3.25
C PRO A 133 -4.04 -3.22 2.62
N GLY A 134 -3.89 -3.91 1.49
CA GLY A 134 -5.02 -4.44 0.73
C GLY A 134 -5.93 -5.38 1.52
N HIS A 135 -5.39 -6.23 2.40
CA HIS A 135 -6.22 -7.10 3.25
C HIS A 135 -7.10 -6.29 4.22
N ILE A 136 -6.64 -5.13 4.67
CA ILE A 136 -7.44 -4.19 5.48
C ILE A 136 -8.52 -3.55 4.59
N VAL A 137 -8.17 -3.12 3.37
CA VAL A 137 -9.14 -2.57 2.39
C VAL A 137 -10.29 -3.57 2.16
N ARG A 138 -9.96 -4.87 2.00
CA ARG A 138 -10.99 -5.90 1.84
C ARG A 138 -11.83 -6.10 3.09
N ARG A 139 -11.21 -6.20 4.25
CA ARG A 139 -11.90 -6.40 5.54
C ARG A 139 -12.85 -5.26 5.84
N GLU A 140 -12.38 -4.02 5.76
CA GLU A 140 -13.22 -2.84 6.02
C GLU A 140 -14.40 -2.75 5.04
N PHE A 141 -14.18 -3.13 3.78
CA PHE A 141 -15.27 -3.19 2.80
C PHE A 141 -16.36 -4.20 3.20
N VAL A 142 -15.96 -5.42 3.57
CA VAL A 142 -16.89 -6.48 4.00
C VAL A 142 -17.67 -6.09 5.25
N ASP A 143 -17.01 -5.38 6.16
CA ASP A 143 -17.62 -4.87 7.40
C ASP A 143 -18.51 -3.63 7.17
N GLY A 144 -18.70 -3.20 5.91
CA GLY A 144 -19.52 -2.02 5.58
C GLY A 144 -18.82 -0.67 5.84
N ARG A 145 -17.55 -0.71 6.22
CA ARG A 145 -16.68 0.45 6.41
C ARG A 145 -15.84 0.71 5.15
N GLY A 146 -14.83 1.56 5.24
CA GLY A 146 -13.89 1.84 4.16
C GLY A 146 -12.53 2.27 4.68
N VAL A 147 -11.53 2.18 3.81
CA VAL A 147 -10.21 2.80 4.00
C VAL A 147 -10.17 4.05 3.13
N PRO A 148 -9.76 5.22 3.66
CA PRO A 148 -9.66 6.44 2.86
C PRO A 148 -8.80 6.24 1.61
N VAL A 149 -9.18 6.92 0.52
CA VAL A 149 -8.47 6.83 -0.76
C VAL A 149 -7.99 8.19 -1.23
N LEU A 150 -6.82 8.22 -1.87
CA LEU A 150 -6.39 9.37 -2.65
C LEU A 150 -6.84 9.18 -4.10
N LEU A 151 -7.39 10.23 -4.70
CA LEU A 151 -7.94 10.23 -6.04
C LEU A 151 -7.20 11.24 -6.91
N ALA A 152 -6.68 10.81 -8.05
CA ALA A 152 -6.01 11.69 -8.98
C ALA A 152 -6.34 11.36 -10.43
N VAL A 153 -6.28 12.37 -11.29
CA VAL A 153 -6.36 12.27 -12.74
C VAL A 153 -5.11 12.90 -13.31
N GLU A 154 -4.29 12.11 -13.98
CA GLU A 154 -3.09 12.58 -14.70
C GLU A 154 -3.42 12.99 -16.11
N GLN A 155 -4.25 12.18 -16.78
CA GLN A 155 -4.68 12.43 -18.15
C GLN A 155 -6.19 12.19 -18.28
N ASP A 156 -6.91 13.17 -18.82
CA ASP A 156 -8.35 13.11 -19.07
C ASP A 156 -8.61 13.27 -20.58
N ALA A 157 -8.40 12.19 -21.33
CA ALA A 157 -8.59 12.17 -22.77
C ALA A 157 -10.08 12.13 -23.14
N SER A 158 -10.92 11.51 -22.29
CA SER A 158 -12.35 11.38 -22.51
C SER A 158 -13.17 12.59 -22.08
N GLY A 159 -12.62 13.45 -21.20
CA GLY A 159 -13.34 14.54 -20.53
C GLY A 159 -14.23 14.07 -19.37
N SER A 160 -14.13 12.79 -18.97
CA SER A 160 -14.95 12.19 -17.90
C SER A 160 -14.15 11.35 -16.88
N ALA A 161 -12.83 11.49 -16.87
CA ALA A 161 -11.96 10.71 -15.97
C ALA A 161 -12.28 10.93 -14.49
N TRP A 162 -12.71 12.13 -14.10
CA TRP A 162 -13.10 12.42 -12.71
C TRP A 162 -14.35 11.66 -12.27
N ASP A 163 -15.32 11.46 -13.15
CA ASP A 163 -16.51 10.66 -12.83
C ASP A 163 -16.14 9.19 -12.63
N LEU A 164 -15.23 8.69 -13.47
CA LEU A 164 -14.76 7.31 -13.37
C LEU A 164 -13.90 7.07 -12.12
N VAL A 165 -12.98 7.98 -11.77
CA VAL A 165 -12.13 7.82 -10.57
C VAL A 165 -12.96 7.82 -9.29
N LYS A 166 -13.98 8.70 -9.19
CA LYS A 166 -14.92 8.71 -8.06
C LYS A 166 -15.74 7.42 -8.02
N SER A 167 -16.29 6.99 -9.15
CA SER A 167 -17.06 5.76 -9.26
C SER A 167 -16.26 4.52 -8.85
N TYR A 168 -15.00 4.45 -9.27
CA TYR A 168 -14.08 3.39 -8.86
C TYR A 168 -13.79 3.43 -7.35
N GLY A 169 -13.49 4.62 -6.80
CA GLY A 169 -13.26 4.82 -5.37
C GLY A 169 -14.45 4.38 -4.51
N LYS A 170 -15.68 4.66 -4.97
CA LYS A 170 -16.92 4.17 -4.35
C LYS A 170 -17.03 2.65 -4.44
N ALA A 171 -16.77 2.08 -5.62
CA ALA A 171 -16.89 0.65 -5.86
C ALA A 171 -15.96 -0.20 -4.99
N ILE A 172 -14.78 0.30 -4.63
CA ILE A 172 -13.88 -0.39 -3.68
C ILE A 172 -14.16 -0.05 -2.22
N GLY A 173 -15.15 0.81 -1.93
CA GLY A 173 -15.57 1.21 -0.58
C GLY A 173 -14.77 2.35 0.02
N GLY A 174 -13.85 2.96 -0.72
CA GLY A 174 -12.99 4.03 -0.23
C GLY A 174 -13.76 5.29 0.15
N LEU A 175 -14.78 5.65 -0.62
CA LEU A 175 -15.57 6.86 -0.39
C LEU A 175 -16.46 6.80 0.85
N ARG A 176 -16.67 5.63 1.45
CA ARG A 176 -17.32 5.51 2.77
C ARG A 176 -16.50 6.18 3.87
N ALA A 177 -15.17 6.14 3.74
CA ALA A 177 -14.24 6.82 4.65
C ALA A 177 -13.80 8.20 4.14
N GLY A 178 -13.93 8.44 2.84
CA GLY A 178 -13.61 9.68 2.16
C GLY A 178 -12.49 9.53 1.12
N GLY A 179 -12.66 10.21 0.00
CA GLY A 179 -11.66 10.35 -1.06
C GLY A 179 -11.07 11.75 -1.06
N ILE A 180 -9.75 11.86 -1.05
CA ILE A 180 -9.03 13.14 -1.10
C ILE A 180 -8.54 13.35 -2.53
N LYS A 181 -8.87 14.50 -3.13
CA LYS A 181 -8.30 14.91 -4.41
C LYS A 181 -6.81 15.23 -4.27
N THR A 182 -6.00 14.64 -5.11
CA THR A 182 -4.55 14.84 -5.13
C THR A 182 -4.00 14.82 -6.57
N THR A 183 -2.68 14.71 -6.70
CA THR A 183 -1.96 14.51 -7.96
C THR A 183 -1.07 13.28 -7.88
N PHE A 184 -0.64 12.73 -9.01
CA PHE A 184 0.31 11.63 -9.03
C PHE A 184 1.62 11.96 -8.30
N PRO A 185 2.27 13.13 -8.53
CA PRO A 185 3.46 13.51 -7.76
C PRO A 185 3.22 13.59 -6.25
N GLU A 186 2.13 14.25 -5.82
CA GLU A 186 1.85 14.41 -4.39
C GLU A 186 1.61 13.06 -3.70
N GLU A 187 0.78 12.20 -4.30
CA GLU A 187 0.56 10.85 -3.75
C GLU A 187 1.85 10.06 -3.67
N THR A 188 2.61 9.97 -4.78
CA THR A 188 3.81 9.15 -4.85
C THR A 188 4.89 9.61 -3.87
N GLU A 189 5.13 10.92 -3.82
CA GLU A 189 6.17 11.49 -2.96
C GLU A 189 5.81 11.35 -1.48
N THR A 190 4.55 11.59 -1.12
CA THR A 190 4.11 11.50 0.29
C THR A 190 3.97 10.04 0.76
N ASP A 191 3.56 9.13 -0.10
CA ASP A 191 3.46 7.70 0.21
C ASP A 191 4.85 7.10 0.44
N LEU A 192 5.78 7.28 -0.49
CA LEU A 192 7.16 6.84 -0.35
C LEU A 192 7.85 7.46 0.88
N PHE A 193 7.61 8.74 1.15
CA PHE A 193 8.15 9.39 2.33
C PHE A 193 7.55 8.79 3.61
N GLY A 194 6.23 8.62 3.66
CA GLY A 194 5.53 8.03 4.80
C GLY A 194 6.05 6.64 5.14
N GLU A 195 6.22 5.78 4.12
CA GLU A 195 6.75 4.43 4.29
C GLU A 195 8.19 4.43 4.82
N GLN A 196 9.06 5.25 4.23
CA GLN A 196 10.48 5.25 4.57
C GLN A 196 10.76 5.93 5.90
N ALA A 197 10.18 7.11 6.13
CA ALA A 197 10.53 7.94 7.27
C ALA A 197 9.74 7.63 8.55
N VAL A 198 8.50 7.12 8.43
CA VAL A 198 7.58 6.98 9.58
C VAL A 198 7.00 5.58 9.70
N LEU A 199 6.18 5.15 8.72
CA LEU A 199 5.26 4.01 8.87
C LEU A 199 5.96 2.65 8.90
N CYS A 200 7.03 2.49 8.11
CA CYS A 200 7.78 1.24 8.03
C CYS A 200 9.22 1.47 8.50
N GLY A 201 10.02 2.24 7.77
CA GLY A 201 11.44 2.40 8.05
C GLY A 201 11.72 3.02 9.42
N GLY A 202 11.18 4.21 9.68
CA GLY A 202 11.40 4.94 10.94
C GLY A 202 10.90 4.18 12.15
N MET A 203 9.67 3.68 12.11
CA MET A 203 9.06 2.93 13.21
C MET A 203 9.82 1.63 13.50
N SER A 204 10.15 0.84 12.47
CA SER A 204 10.87 -0.42 12.65
C SER A 204 12.25 -0.21 13.26
N GLN A 205 12.98 0.82 12.83
CA GLN A 205 14.29 1.14 13.38
C GLN A 205 14.21 1.62 14.81
N LEU A 206 13.21 2.44 15.16
CA LEU A 206 12.97 2.87 16.56
C LEU A 206 12.68 1.68 17.47
N VAL A 207 11.83 0.75 17.03
CA VAL A 207 11.50 -0.47 17.78
C VAL A 207 12.73 -1.35 17.98
N MET A 208 13.53 -1.57 16.93
CA MET A 208 14.75 -2.37 17.02
C MET A 208 15.74 -1.77 18.01
N TYR A 209 16.01 -0.47 17.94
CA TYR A 209 16.91 0.21 18.89
C TYR A 209 16.40 0.17 20.33
N GLY A 210 15.09 0.32 20.56
CA GLY A 210 14.51 0.17 21.88
C GLY A 210 14.71 -1.23 22.44
N PHE A 211 14.42 -2.25 21.64
CA PHE A 211 14.61 -3.65 22.00
C PHE A 211 16.09 -3.96 22.29
N GLU A 212 17.00 -3.60 21.40
CA GLU A 212 18.46 -3.80 21.58
C GLU A 212 18.96 -3.14 22.87
N THR A 213 18.57 -1.89 23.10
CA THR A 213 18.97 -1.13 24.30
C THR A 213 18.59 -1.85 25.59
N LEU A 214 17.39 -2.43 25.64
CA LEU A 214 16.92 -3.14 26.84
C LEU A 214 17.65 -4.48 27.05
N ILE A 215 17.84 -5.27 25.99
CA ILE A 215 18.55 -6.55 26.12
C ILE A 215 20.04 -6.37 26.41
N GLU A 216 20.69 -5.36 25.86
CA GLU A 216 22.08 -5.00 26.19
C GLU A 216 22.25 -4.56 27.64
N ALA A 217 21.22 -3.96 28.25
CA ALA A 217 21.16 -3.63 29.66
C ALA A 217 20.84 -4.84 30.56
N GLY A 218 20.61 -6.03 30.00
CA GLY A 218 20.37 -7.28 30.72
C GLY A 218 18.90 -7.57 31.04
N TYR A 219 17.96 -6.85 30.46
CA TYR A 219 16.53 -7.16 30.62
C TYR A 219 16.11 -8.35 29.74
N GLN A 220 15.00 -9.00 30.11
CA GLN A 220 14.47 -10.18 29.44
C GLN A 220 13.97 -9.78 28.03
N PRO A 221 14.33 -10.52 26.97
CA PRO A 221 13.88 -10.23 25.61
C PRO A 221 12.36 -10.20 25.45
N GLU A 222 11.65 -11.04 26.19
CA GLU A 222 10.19 -11.11 26.19
C GLU A 222 9.58 -9.79 26.70
N VAL A 223 10.11 -9.24 27.79
CA VAL A 223 9.69 -7.95 28.33
C VAL A 223 10.00 -6.84 27.35
N ALA A 224 11.22 -6.79 26.80
CA ALA A 224 11.62 -5.81 25.81
C ALA A 224 10.74 -5.85 24.56
N TYR A 225 10.31 -7.03 24.13
CA TYR A 225 9.38 -7.19 22.99
C TYR A 225 8.00 -6.59 23.28
N PHE A 226 7.43 -6.85 24.46
CA PHE A 226 6.13 -6.28 24.84
C PHE A 226 6.19 -4.76 24.94
N GLU A 227 7.20 -4.23 25.62
CA GLU A 227 7.37 -2.79 25.85
C GLU A 227 7.65 -2.00 24.55
N CYS A 228 8.47 -2.55 23.63
CA CYS A 228 8.92 -1.78 22.46
C CYS A 228 8.09 -2.05 21.20
N LEU A 229 7.40 -3.20 21.10
CA LEU A 229 6.66 -3.55 19.89
C LEU A 229 5.19 -3.82 20.14
N HIS A 230 4.84 -4.75 21.03
CA HIS A 230 3.45 -5.16 21.17
C HIS A 230 2.55 -4.03 21.67
N GLU A 231 2.99 -3.28 22.67
CA GLU A 231 2.22 -2.18 23.26
C GLU A 231 2.15 -0.95 22.34
N LEU A 232 3.12 -0.78 21.43
CA LEU A 232 3.13 0.34 20.50
C LEU A 232 1.82 0.47 19.71
N LYS A 233 1.23 -0.67 19.31
CA LYS A 233 -0.07 -0.67 18.62
C LYS A 233 -1.16 0.03 19.45
N LEU A 234 -1.22 -0.25 20.74
CA LEU A 234 -2.25 0.30 21.64
C LEU A 234 -2.08 1.81 21.80
N ILE A 235 -0.84 2.29 21.85
CA ILE A 235 -0.54 3.72 21.90
C ILE A 235 -0.90 4.40 20.57
N VAL A 236 -0.60 3.76 19.42
CA VAL A 236 -0.98 4.28 18.11
C VAL A 236 -2.51 4.32 17.95
N ASP A 237 -3.24 3.33 18.44
CA ASP A 237 -4.71 3.32 18.43
C ASP A 237 -5.26 4.57 19.18
N LEU A 238 -4.71 4.92 20.35
CA LEU A 238 -5.10 6.15 21.08
C LEU A 238 -4.84 7.44 20.28
N MET A 239 -3.72 7.49 19.53
CA MET A 239 -3.43 8.64 18.65
C MET A 239 -4.45 8.74 17.51
N ILE A 240 -4.86 7.62 16.94
CA ILE A 240 -5.86 7.58 15.84
C ILE A 240 -7.23 8.02 16.37
N GLU A 241 -7.61 7.56 17.57
CA GLU A 241 -8.91 7.87 18.17
C GLU A 241 -9.11 9.34 18.54
N GLY A 242 -8.05 10.04 18.89
CA GLY A 242 -8.22 11.40 19.41
C GLY A 242 -7.01 12.33 19.27
N GLY A 243 -6.02 11.95 18.51
CA GLY A 243 -4.80 12.74 18.31
C GLY A 243 -3.78 12.56 19.43
N ILE A 244 -2.59 13.13 19.23
CA ILE A 244 -1.46 13.03 20.17
C ILE A 244 -1.81 13.58 21.57
N ALA A 245 -2.58 14.66 21.63
CA ALA A 245 -2.99 15.24 22.92
C ALA A 245 -3.88 14.29 23.73
N LYS A 246 -4.82 13.59 23.08
CA LYS A 246 -5.66 12.58 23.78
C LYS A 246 -4.85 11.37 24.19
N GLN A 247 -3.94 10.91 23.35
CA GLN A 247 -3.04 9.81 23.70
C GLN A 247 -2.26 10.15 25.00
N ARG A 248 -1.65 11.34 25.08
CA ARG A 248 -0.94 11.81 26.27
C ARG A 248 -1.84 11.89 27.50
N TRP A 249 -3.02 12.43 27.36
CA TRP A 249 -4.01 12.49 28.46
C TRP A 249 -4.46 11.10 28.93
N SER A 250 -4.40 10.08 28.08
CA SER A 250 -4.88 8.73 28.37
C SER A 250 -3.85 7.84 29.06
N ILE A 251 -2.61 8.28 29.20
CA ILE A 251 -1.51 7.55 29.85
C ILE A 251 -1.23 8.14 31.25
N SER A 252 -0.32 7.53 32.02
CA SER A 252 0.04 8.03 33.34
C SER A 252 0.84 9.33 33.25
N ASP A 253 0.75 10.17 34.29
CA ASP A 253 1.53 11.41 34.42
C ASP A 253 3.03 11.17 34.25
N THR A 254 3.53 10.03 34.71
CA THR A 254 4.93 9.62 34.58
C THR A 254 5.30 9.36 33.12
N ALA A 255 4.43 8.67 32.39
CA ALA A 255 4.64 8.38 30.98
C ALA A 255 4.53 9.64 30.14
N GLU A 256 3.52 10.50 30.39
CA GLU A 256 3.37 11.80 29.71
C GLU A 256 4.57 12.72 29.95
N TYR A 257 5.03 12.83 31.21
CA TYR A 257 6.23 13.60 31.52
C TYR A 257 7.47 13.04 30.78
N GLY A 258 7.64 11.72 30.79
CA GLY A 258 8.71 11.04 30.07
C GLY A 258 8.70 11.31 28.57
N ASP A 259 7.51 11.31 27.95
CA ASP A 259 7.33 11.65 26.54
C ASP A 259 7.88 13.07 26.24
N TYR A 260 7.46 14.07 27.02
CA TYR A 260 7.91 15.45 26.81
C TYR A 260 9.43 15.66 26.99
N VAL A 261 10.05 15.00 27.94
CA VAL A 261 11.48 15.24 28.26
C VAL A 261 12.44 14.31 27.51
N SER A 262 12.00 13.10 27.14
CA SER A 262 12.85 12.10 26.51
C SER A 262 12.59 11.97 25.01
N GLY A 263 11.37 12.17 24.56
CA GLY A 263 11.01 12.11 23.13
C GLY A 263 11.92 12.96 22.25
N PRO A 264 12.12 14.26 22.56
CA PRO A 264 13.02 15.13 21.76
C PRO A 264 14.50 14.75 21.82
N ARG A 265 14.93 13.94 22.78
CA ARG A 265 16.31 13.40 22.87
C ARG A 265 16.48 12.18 22.00
N VAL A 266 15.45 11.33 21.90
CA VAL A 266 15.47 10.11 21.07
C VAL A 266 15.26 10.49 19.59
N ILE A 267 14.25 11.30 19.32
CA ILE A 267 13.97 11.85 17.99
C ILE A 267 14.44 13.30 17.96
N SER A 268 15.74 13.47 17.79
CA SER A 268 16.40 14.77 17.79
C SER A 268 16.14 15.58 16.51
N PRO A 269 16.46 16.89 16.48
CA PRO A 269 16.37 17.68 15.24
C PRO A 269 17.13 17.10 14.04
N GLU A 270 18.21 16.39 14.25
CA GLU A 270 18.97 15.69 13.19
C GLU A 270 18.13 14.63 12.49
N VAL A 271 17.20 13.97 13.20
CA VAL A 271 16.26 13.03 12.57
C VAL A 271 15.38 13.75 11.57
N LYS A 272 14.95 14.99 11.85
CA LYS A 272 14.18 15.81 10.91
C LYS A 272 15.02 16.19 9.68
N GLU A 273 16.29 16.49 9.85
CA GLU A 273 17.21 16.76 8.73
C GLU A 273 17.36 15.52 7.85
N ASN A 274 17.52 14.35 8.44
CA ASN A 274 17.55 13.07 7.71
C ASN A 274 16.23 12.82 6.95
N MET A 275 15.07 13.10 7.56
CA MET A 275 13.77 13.01 6.89
C MET A 275 13.68 13.96 5.69
N GLN A 276 14.21 15.18 5.80
CA GLN A 276 14.27 16.14 4.70
C GLN A 276 15.15 15.61 3.54
N GLN A 277 16.27 14.94 3.85
CA GLN A 277 17.10 14.32 2.84
C GLN A 277 16.36 13.15 2.15
N VAL A 278 15.71 12.28 2.91
CA VAL A 278 14.86 11.19 2.35
C VAL A 278 13.81 11.76 1.38
N LEU A 279 13.12 12.84 1.77
CA LEU A 279 12.16 13.48 0.89
C LEU A 279 12.82 14.08 -0.37
N SER A 280 14.01 14.64 -0.24
CA SER A 280 14.79 15.16 -1.38
C SER A 280 15.13 14.05 -2.38
N ASP A 281 15.63 12.91 -1.89
CA ASP A 281 16.00 11.75 -2.71
C ASP A 281 14.80 11.11 -3.42
N ILE A 282 13.61 11.19 -2.79
CA ILE A 282 12.36 10.78 -3.43
C ILE A 282 11.99 11.74 -4.56
N ARG A 283 12.01 13.04 -4.29
CA ARG A 283 11.53 14.07 -5.22
C ARG A 283 12.42 14.21 -6.45
N ASP A 284 13.73 14.07 -6.31
CA ASP A 284 14.70 14.14 -7.43
C ASP A 284 14.80 12.82 -8.21
N GLY A 285 14.15 11.74 -7.73
CA GLY A 285 14.10 10.43 -8.37
C GLY A 285 15.29 9.52 -8.06
N SER A 286 16.27 9.96 -7.25
CA SER A 286 17.46 9.15 -6.95
C SER A 286 17.10 7.87 -6.18
N PHE A 287 16.12 7.93 -5.27
CA PHE A 287 15.60 6.72 -4.62
C PHE A 287 14.96 5.75 -5.63
N ALA A 288 14.11 6.25 -6.52
CA ALA A 288 13.44 5.42 -7.53
C ALA A 288 14.46 4.75 -8.47
N GLN A 289 15.45 5.52 -8.94
CA GLN A 289 16.51 4.98 -9.78
C GLN A 289 17.32 3.89 -9.06
N ARG A 290 17.74 4.12 -7.81
CA ARG A 290 18.48 3.13 -7.02
C ARG A 290 17.68 1.84 -6.84
N PHE A 291 16.38 1.95 -6.53
CA PHE A 291 15.50 0.79 -6.39
C PHE A 291 15.40 -0.01 -7.69
N ILE A 292 15.17 0.66 -8.80
CA ILE A 292 15.01 0.01 -10.11
C ILE A 292 16.34 -0.64 -10.54
N ASP A 293 17.47 0.02 -10.36
CA ASP A 293 18.80 -0.52 -10.70
C ASP A 293 19.11 -1.80 -9.91
N ASP A 294 18.80 -1.82 -8.61
CA ASP A 294 18.95 -3.02 -7.78
C ASP A 294 18.04 -4.16 -8.27
N GLN A 295 16.76 -3.85 -8.59
CA GLN A 295 15.83 -4.85 -9.11
C GLN A 295 16.29 -5.44 -10.46
N ASP A 296 16.78 -4.60 -11.37
CA ASP A 296 17.30 -5.02 -12.68
C ASP A 296 18.58 -5.88 -12.56
N ALA A 297 19.39 -5.63 -11.54
CA ALA A 297 20.53 -6.46 -11.19
C ALA A 297 20.18 -7.79 -10.49
N GLY A 298 18.89 -8.09 -10.31
CA GLY A 298 18.40 -9.26 -9.59
C GLY A 298 18.22 -9.07 -8.09
N ALA A 299 18.10 -7.83 -7.65
CA ALA A 299 17.82 -7.39 -6.27
C ALA A 299 18.87 -7.84 -5.23
N PRO A 300 20.18 -7.72 -5.47
CA PRO A 300 21.19 -8.18 -4.52
C PRO A 300 21.16 -7.39 -3.21
N GLU A 301 21.06 -6.06 -3.25
CA GLU A 301 20.99 -5.22 -2.06
C GLU A 301 19.72 -5.52 -1.26
N PHE A 302 18.58 -5.54 -1.93
CA PHE A 302 17.29 -5.80 -1.30
C PHE A 302 17.23 -7.18 -0.62
N LYS A 303 17.75 -8.22 -1.27
CA LYS A 303 17.85 -9.57 -0.69
C LYS A 303 18.73 -9.61 0.54
N ALA A 304 19.90 -8.96 0.49
CA ALA A 304 20.81 -8.88 1.64
C ALA A 304 20.18 -8.15 2.84
N LEU A 305 19.51 -7.03 2.60
CA LEU A 305 18.81 -6.27 3.64
C LEU A 305 17.67 -7.08 4.27
N ARG A 306 16.90 -7.79 3.45
CA ARG A 306 15.83 -8.69 3.91
C ARG A 306 16.37 -9.82 4.80
N GLU A 307 17.46 -10.47 4.36
CA GLU A 307 18.11 -11.52 5.15
C GLU A 307 18.64 -10.99 6.49
N LYS A 308 19.26 -9.82 6.49
CA LYS A 308 19.72 -9.16 7.72
C LYS A 308 18.56 -8.88 8.67
N GLY A 309 17.45 -8.31 8.17
CA GLY A 309 16.26 -8.03 8.98
C GLY A 309 15.65 -9.29 9.59
N ALA A 310 15.51 -10.36 8.80
CA ALA A 310 14.95 -11.63 9.27
C ALA A 310 15.78 -12.32 10.36
N LYS A 311 17.06 -11.99 10.48
CA LYS A 311 17.97 -12.52 11.51
C LYS A 311 18.00 -11.68 12.79
N HIS A 312 17.27 -10.58 12.87
CA HIS A 312 17.26 -9.74 14.05
C HIS A 312 16.70 -10.49 15.26
N PRO A 313 17.29 -10.39 16.48
CA PRO A 313 16.84 -11.14 17.67
C PRO A 313 15.36 -10.95 18.03
N ILE A 314 14.79 -9.77 17.74
CA ILE A 314 13.38 -9.47 17.98
C ILE A 314 12.44 -10.43 17.24
N GLU A 315 12.86 -10.93 16.05
CA GLU A 315 12.05 -11.84 15.24
C GLU A 315 11.92 -13.21 15.92
N ALA A 316 13.02 -13.75 16.46
CA ALA A 316 13.01 -15.01 17.20
C ALA A 316 12.13 -14.90 18.46
N THR A 317 12.31 -13.84 19.26
CA THR A 317 11.51 -13.56 20.45
C THR A 317 10.03 -13.42 20.09
N GLY A 318 9.73 -12.61 19.08
CA GLY A 318 8.35 -12.37 18.63
C GLY A 318 7.66 -13.63 18.12
N LYS A 319 8.37 -14.50 17.42
CA LYS A 319 7.83 -15.78 16.94
C LYS A 319 7.34 -16.68 18.08
N GLU A 320 8.12 -16.79 19.14
CA GLU A 320 7.72 -17.60 20.32
C GLU A 320 6.55 -16.96 21.07
N LEU A 321 6.56 -15.65 21.25
CA LEU A 321 5.49 -14.94 21.96
C LEU A 321 4.16 -14.96 21.20
N ARG A 322 4.18 -14.81 19.87
CA ARG A 322 2.96 -14.90 19.06
C ARG A 322 2.26 -16.25 19.17
N LYS A 323 2.98 -17.35 19.35
CA LYS A 323 2.39 -18.67 19.59
C LYS A 323 1.55 -18.75 20.87
N LEU A 324 1.85 -17.91 21.86
CA LEU A 324 1.14 -17.87 23.14
C LEU A 324 -0.16 -17.03 23.06
N MET A 325 -0.36 -16.29 21.99
CA MET A 325 -1.50 -15.40 21.78
C MET A 325 -2.52 -16.03 20.82
N ALA A 326 -3.45 -16.80 21.35
CA ALA A 326 -4.42 -17.58 20.55
C ALA A 326 -5.29 -16.76 19.59
N TRP A 327 -5.41 -15.43 19.81
CA TRP A 327 -6.13 -14.51 18.94
C TRP A 327 -5.28 -13.92 17.81
N ILE A 328 -3.96 -14.06 17.86
CA ILE A 328 -3.08 -13.74 16.73
C ILE A 328 -3.10 -14.96 15.82
N LYS A 329 -3.84 -14.83 14.70
CA LYS A 329 -3.82 -15.87 13.66
C LYS A 329 -2.41 -15.96 13.09
N ASP A 330 -1.96 -17.19 12.86
CA ASP A 330 -0.74 -17.44 12.10
C ASP A 330 -0.96 -16.88 10.67
N THR A 331 -0.33 -15.74 10.39
CA THR A 331 -0.56 -14.98 9.15
C THR A 331 0.13 -15.60 7.94
N ASP A 332 0.89 -16.68 8.12
CA ASP A 332 1.52 -17.39 7.00
C ASP A 332 0.48 -17.90 5.97
N SER A 333 -0.79 -18.05 6.38
CA SER A 333 -1.89 -18.46 5.50
C SER A 333 -2.72 -17.32 4.91
N ASP A 334 -2.67 -16.11 5.46
CA ASP A 334 -3.50 -14.97 5.05
C ASP A 334 -2.80 -14.02 4.08
N TYR A 335 -1.48 -14.12 3.96
CA TYR A 335 -0.73 -13.41 2.93
C TYR A 335 -0.91 -14.10 1.58
N VAL A 336 -1.34 -13.33 0.59
CA VAL A 336 -1.30 -13.78 -0.80
C VAL A 336 0.17 -14.04 -1.13
N GLU A 337 0.52 -15.31 -1.34
CA GLU A 337 1.90 -15.75 -1.63
C GLU A 337 2.58 -14.94 -2.75
N GLY A 338 1.83 -14.31 -3.65
CA GLY A 338 2.35 -13.44 -4.69
C GLY A 338 3.09 -12.19 -4.18
N SER A 339 2.84 -11.74 -2.95
CA SER A 339 3.66 -10.70 -2.32
C SER A 339 4.89 -11.30 -1.62
N ALA A 340 4.86 -12.58 -1.29
CA ALA A 340 5.92 -13.33 -0.62
C ALA A 340 6.79 -14.14 -1.60
N ALA A 341 6.32 -14.49 -2.79
CA ALA A 341 7.12 -15.06 -3.88
C ALA A 341 8.11 -14.04 -4.45
N ARG A 342 8.73 -13.37 -3.57
CA ARG A 342 9.85 -12.47 -3.74
C ARG A 342 11.13 -13.25 -3.46
N ASN A 343 11.26 -14.37 -4.17
CA ASN A 343 12.51 -15.11 -4.22
C ASN A 343 13.49 -14.45 -5.15
#